data_c71cfb67a01c4ba15dfbf31c3b1e866f
#
_entry.id   c71cfb67a01c4ba15dfbf31c3b1e866f
#
_cell.length_a   1.000
_cell.length_b   1.000
_cell.length_c   1.000
_cell.angle_alpha   90.00
_cell.angle_beta   90.00
_cell.angle_gamma   90.00
#
_symmetry.space_group_name_H-M   'P 1'
#
loop_
_entity.id
_entity.type
_entity.pdbx_description
1 polymer ?
#
loop_
_entity_poly.entity_id
_entity_poly.type
_entity_poly.pdbx_seq_one_letter_code
_entity_poly.pdbx_strand_id
1 'polypeptide(L)'
;MKRAIICQAVRIAKSKLHLHNELHNYPHYSFIVQNNKIVEWATNVHHEPPLHYGYHERCKHDVNYIPKFHAEVFAYKRAKALLTDDSFNIINMRFNKSGELKLSKPCTPCYELMSALGCTCFYYSSDVGFLQLKTLDTRQGANHD
;
A
#
# COMPACT_ATOMS: atom_id res chain seq x y z
N MET A 1 -7.90 7.56 11.26
CA MET A 1 -7.85 8.25 9.94
C MET A 1 -9.23 8.77 9.60
N LYS A 2 -9.30 9.96 9.06
CA LYS A 2 -10.58 10.56 8.66
C LYS A 2 -11.10 9.93 7.39
N ARG A 3 -12.41 9.69 7.33
CA ARG A 3 -13.07 9.13 6.16
C ARG A 3 -12.82 9.96 4.89
N ALA A 4 -12.69 11.27 5.03
CA ALA A 4 -12.43 12.17 3.91
C ALA A 4 -11.12 11.83 3.17
N ILE A 5 -10.11 11.36 3.90
CA ILE A 5 -8.83 10.98 3.31
C ILE A 5 -8.99 9.72 2.44
N ILE A 6 -9.76 8.76 2.92
CA ILE A 6 -10.05 7.54 2.14
C ILE A 6 -10.82 7.93 0.88
N CYS A 7 -11.81 8.81 0.99
CA CYS A 7 -12.56 9.29 -0.18
C CYS A 7 -11.67 10.01 -1.19
N GLN A 8 -10.73 10.80 -0.69
CA GLN A 8 -9.76 11.49 -1.55
C GLN A 8 -8.89 10.48 -2.31
N ALA A 9 -8.39 9.46 -1.61
CA ALA A 9 -7.58 8.41 -2.22
C ALA A 9 -8.36 7.67 -3.31
N VAL A 10 -9.62 7.33 -3.04
CA VAL A 10 -10.48 6.67 -4.03
C VAL A 10 -10.65 7.54 -5.28
N ARG A 11 -10.88 8.84 -5.10
CA ARG A 11 -11.01 9.76 -6.25
C ARG A 11 -9.74 9.82 -7.08
N ILE A 12 -8.57 9.87 -6.44
CA ILE A 12 -7.30 9.88 -7.16
C ILE A 12 -7.15 8.60 -7.97
N ALA A 13 -7.37 7.45 -7.34
CA ALA A 13 -7.25 6.16 -8.02
C ALA A 13 -8.21 6.05 -9.20
N LYS A 14 -9.48 6.42 -9.01
CA LYS A 14 -10.48 6.35 -10.07
C LYS A 14 -10.15 7.26 -11.25
N SER A 15 -9.51 8.39 -11.00
CA SER A 15 -9.11 9.31 -12.07
C SER A 15 -8.06 8.70 -13.00
N LYS A 16 -7.33 7.68 -12.53
CA LYS A 16 -6.27 7.00 -13.30
C LYS A 16 -6.71 5.64 -13.83
N LEU A 17 -7.85 5.15 -13.38
CA LEU A 17 -8.24 3.76 -13.58
C LEU A 17 -8.36 3.36 -15.04
N HIS A 18 -8.92 4.23 -15.87
CA HIS A 18 -9.10 3.92 -17.31
C HIS A 18 -7.76 3.72 -18.03
N LEU A 19 -6.72 4.45 -17.63
CA LEU A 19 -5.38 4.26 -18.19
C LEU A 19 -4.76 2.97 -17.71
N HIS A 20 -4.90 2.67 -16.42
CA HIS A 20 -4.27 1.52 -15.81
C HIS A 20 -4.95 0.20 -16.17
N ASN A 21 -6.25 0.20 -16.42
CA ASN A 21 -6.98 -1.00 -16.81
C ASN A 21 -6.56 -1.54 -18.19
N GLU A 22 -6.06 -0.69 -19.06
CA GLU A 22 -5.54 -1.12 -20.37
C GLU A 22 -4.25 -1.91 -20.21
N LEU A 23 -3.53 -1.71 -19.12
CA LEU A 23 -2.17 -2.20 -18.92
C LEU A 23 -2.08 -3.26 -17.85
N HIS A 24 -3.07 -3.34 -16.97
CA HIS A 24 -3.11 -4.31 -15.89
C HIS A 24 -4.55 -4.67 -15.57
N ASN A 25 -4.82 -5.98 -15.44
CA ASN A 25 -6.18 -6.47 -15.19
C ASN A 25 -6.72 -6.06 -13.83
N TYR A 26 -5.84 -5.90 -12.84
CA TYR A 26 -6.21 -5.62 -11.46
C TYR A 26 -5.29 -4.55 -10.89
N PRO A 27 -5.52 -3.28 -11.28
CA PRO A 27 -4.67 -2.20 -10.79
C PRO A 27 -4.80 -2.06 -9.28
N HIS A 28 -3.67 -1.97 -8.63
CA HIS A 28 -3.52 -1.83 -7.19
C HIS A 28 -2.89 -0.48 -6.90
N TYR A 29 -3.44 0.23 -5.91
CA TYR A 29 -2.96 1.55 -5.51
C TYR A 29 -2.65 1.54 -4.02
N SER A 30 -1.54 2.15 -3.65
CA SER A 30 -1.17 2.34 -2.26
C SER A 30 -0.90 3.81 -2.00
N PHE A 31 -1.46 4.34 -0.92
CA PHE A 31 -1.32 5.73 -0.51
C PHE A 31 -0.68 5.80 0.85
N ILE A 32 0.38 6.57 0.97
CA ILE A 32 1.02 6.83 2.27
C ILE A 32 0.37 8.06 2.86
N VAL A 33 -0.12 7.94 4.09
CA VAL A 33 -0.84 9.00 4.78
C VAL A 33 -0.16 9.33 6.09
N GLN A 34 0.05 10.61 6.34
CA GLN A 34 0.60 11.10 7.59
C GLN A 34 -0.06 12.43 7.94
N ASN A 35 -0.44 12.59 9.20
CA ASN A 35 -1.10 13.81 9.67
C ASN A 35 -2.36 14.15 8.87
N ASN A 36 -3.17 13.14 8.54
CA ASN A 36 -4.41 13.27 7.76
C ASN A 36 -4.18 13.86 6.36
N LYS A 37 -3.01 13.63 5.78
CA LYS A 37 -2.70 14.06 4.42
C LYS A 37 -2.11 12.92 3.64
N ILE A 38 -2.49 12.80 2.38
CA ILE A 38 -1.83 11.88 1.46
C ILE A 38 -0.48 12.49 1.12
N VAL A 39 0.59 11.80 1.52
CA VAL A 39 1.96 12.26 1.28
C VAL A 39 2.40 11.87 -0.12
N GLU A 40 2.12 10.63 -0.51
CA GLU A 40 2.52 10.10 -1.80
C GLU A 40 1.70 8.86 -2.10
N TRP A 41 1.67 8.44 -3.35
CA TRP A 41 1.00 7.21 -3.74
C TRP A 41 1.71 6.54 -4.92
N ALA A 42 1.41 5.27 -5.12
CA ALA A 42 1.97 4.49 -6.23
C ALA A 42 1.02 3.38 -6.62
N THR A 43 1.31 2.77 -7.76
CA THR A 43 0.55 1.65 -8.29
C THR A 43 1.52 0.55 -8.72
N ASN A 44 1.00 -0.66 -8.92
CA ASN A 44 1.77 -1.78 -9.45
C ASN A 44 1.85 -1.78 -10.98
N VAL A 45 1.26 -0.79 -11.64
CA VAL A 45 1.21 -0.70 -13.08
C VAL A 45 2.46 0.00 -13.60
N HIS A 46 3.04 -0.48 -14.70
CA HIS A 46 4.23 0.11 -15.36
C HIS A 46 5.54 0.02 -14.61
N HIS A 47 5.61 -0.76 -13.56
CA HIS A 47 6.85 -0.84 -12.79
C HIS A 47 7.56 -2.15 -13.05
N GLU A 48 8.79 -2.06 -13.51
CA GLU A 48 9.68 -3.19 -13.54
C GLU A 48 10.64 -3.08 -12.36
N PRO A 49 10.74 -4.14 -11.53
CA PRO A 49 11.59 -4.07 -10.36
C PRO A 49 13.06 -3.99 -10.73
N PRO A 50 13.79 -2.96 -10.27
CA PRO A 50 15.24 -2.97 -10.38
C PRO A 50 15.81 -4.15 -9.57
N LEU A 51 16.76 -4.86 -10.13
CA LEU A 51 17.31 -6.06 -9.52
C LEU A 51 17.97 -5.80 -8.16
N HIS A 52 18.42 -4.59 -7.94
CA HIS A 52 19.14 -4.23 -6.71
C HIS A 52 18.24 -3.73 -5.58
N TYR A 53 16.92 -3.77 -5.72
CA TYR A 53 16.02 -3.32 -4.66
C TYR A 53 15.97 -4.35 -3.53
N GLY A 54 16.47 -3.96 -2.36
CA GLY A 54 16.45 -4.83 -1.19
C GLY A 54 15.06 -5.20 -0.71
N TYR A 55 14.08 -4.31 -0.90
CA TYR A 55 12.69 -4.58 -0.51
C TYR A 55 12.06 -5.71 -1.30
N HIS A 56 12.52 -5.91 -2.50
CA HIS A 56 12.02 -6.95 -3.39
C HIS A 56 12.15 -8.35 -2.77
N GLU A 57 13.27 -8.60 -2.12
CA GLU A 57 13.50 -9.89 -1.47
C GLU A 57 12.48 -10.16 -0.38
N ARG A 58 12.05 -9.13 0.34
CA ARG A 58 11.10 -9.27 1.43
C ARG A 58 9.68 -9.52 0.96
N CYS A 59 9.41 -9.31 -0.32
CA CYS A 59 8.09 -9.55 -0.90
C CYS A 59 7.97 -10.91 -1.56
N LYS A 60 9.00 -11.73 -1.53
CA LYS A 60 8.93 -13.11 -1.98
C LYS A 60 8.13 -13.94 -1.00
N HIS A 61 7.15 -14.66 -1.49
CA HIS A 61 6.29 -15.46 -0.63
C HIS A 61 5.94 -16.84 -1.18
N ASP A 62 6.55 -17.29 -2.27
CA ASP A 62 6.42 -18.67 -2.74
C ASP A 62 7.60 -19.07 -3.62
N VAL A 63 7.67 -20.38 -3.93
CA VAL A 63 8.79 -20.94 -4.71
C VAL A 63 8.71 -20.61 -6.19
N ASN A 64 7.54 -20.21 -6.67
CA ASN A 64 7.33 -19.85 -8.05
C ASN A 64 7.33 -18.33 -8.23
N TYR A 65 7.98 -17.65 -7.34
CA TYR A 65 7.99 -16.21 -7.30
C TYR A 65 8.46 -15.59 -8.61
N ILE A 66 7.61 -14.75 -9.18
CA ILE A 66 7.95 -13.92 -10.33
C ILE A 66 8.20 -12.52 -9.80
N PRO A 67 9.39 -11.96 -10.00
CA PRO A 67 9.69 -10.62 -9.48
C PRO A 67 8.67 -9.60 -9.94
N LYS A 68 8.05 -8.93 -8.96
CA LYS A 68 7.12 -7.82 -9.20
C LYS A 68 7.14 -6.89 -8.01
N PHE A 69 6.88 -5.64 -8.25
CA PHE A 69 6.74 -4.68 -7.18
C PHE A 69 5.33 -4.64 -6.68
N HIS A 70 5.23 -4.56 -5.38
CA HIS A 70 3.98 -4.25 -4.71
C HIS A 70 3.87 -2.73 -4.59
N ALA A 71 2.66 -2.21 -4.75
CA ALA A 71 2.42 -0.77 -4.74
C ALA A 71 2.86 -0.12 -3.42
N GLU A 72 2.75 -0.84 -2.31
CA GLU A 72 3.16 -0.36 -0.99
C GLU A 72 4.64 0.02 -0.96
N VAL A 73 5.48 -0.81 -1.56
CA VAL A 73 6.93 -0.57 -1.58
C VAL A 73 7.25 0.71 -2.37
N PHE A 74 6.61 0.86 -3.53
CA PHE A 74 6.81 2.06 -4.34
C PHE A 74 6.30 3.31 -3.65
N ALA A 75 5.12 3.23 -3.05
CA ALA A 75 4.55 4.38 -2.35
C ALA A 75 5.46 4.82 -1.21
N TYR A 76 5.99 3.87 -0.45
CA TYR A 76 6.91 4.19 0.64
C TYR A 76 8.20 4.82 0.10
N LYS A 77 8.77 4.28 -0.96
CA LYS A 77 9.99 4.83 -1.56
C LYS A 77 9.81 6.29 -1.98
N ARG A 78 8.65 6.63 -2.51
CA ARG A 78 8.34 8.01 -2.89
C ARG A 78 8.09 8.91 -1.69
N ALA A 79 7.46 8.39 -0.65
CA ALA A 79 7.09 9.17 0.52
C ALA A 79 8.23 9.37 1.51
N LYS A 80 9.19 8.47 1.52
CA LYS A 80 10.22 8.34 2.55
C LYS A 80 10.87 9.68 2.94
N ALA A 81 11.27 10.48 1.97
CA ALA A 81 11.94 11.75 2.24
C ALA A 81 10.98 12.86 2.68
N LEU A 82 9.68 12.65 2.55
CA LEU A 82 8.65 13.64 2.86
C LEU A 82 7.98 13.40 4.21
N LEU A 83 8.23 12.25 4.82
CA LEU A 83 7.65 11.92 6.12
C LEU A 83 8.31 12.75 7.21
N THR A 84 7.49 13.30 8.10
CA THR A 84 7.97 14.17 9.18
C THR A 84 8.36 13.39 10.43
N ASP A 85 7.84 12.17 10.58
CA ASP A 85 8.23 11.25 11.65
C ASP A 85 8.13 9.81 11.15
N ASP A 86 8.38 8.83 12.02
CA ASP A 86 8.44 7.43 11.64
C ASP A 86 7.08 6.76 11.49
N SER A 87 6.00 7.42 11.92
CA SER A 87 4.67 6.80 11.91
C SER A 87 3.86 7.28 10.74
N PHE A 88 3.26 6.35 10.04
CA PHE A 88 2.38 6.65 8.91
C PHE A 88 1.33 5.55 8.77
N ASN A 89 0.33 5.80 7.95
CA ASN A 89 -0.69 4.82 7.58
C ASN A 89 -0.64 4.56 6.09
N ILE A 90 -1.17 3.42 5.69
CA ILE A 90 -1.26 3.06 4.28
C ILE A 90 -2.73 2.81 3.94
N ILE A 91 -3.19 3.38 2.82
CA ILE A 91 -4.47 3.01 2.22
C ILE A 91 -4.16 2.18 1.00
N ASN A 92 -4.65 0.95 0.97
CA ASN A 92 -4.54 0.06 -0.19
C ASN A 92 -5.90 -0.07 -0.86
N MET A 93 -5.91 -0.05 -2.17
CA MET A 93 -7.10 -0.38 -2.92
C MET A 93 -6.75 -1.09 -4.22
N ARG A 94 -7.68 -1.93 -4.65
CA ARG A 94 -7.55 -2.70 -5.87
C ARG A 94 -8.89 -2.69 -6.58
N PHE A 95 -8.83 -2.61 -7.90
CA PHE A 95 -10.03 -2.58 -8.73
C PHE A 95 -10.02 -3.76 -9.70
N ASN A 96 -11.21 -4.24 -10.06
CA ASN A 96 -11.35 -5.14 -11.19
C ASN A 96 -11.50 -4.33 -12.48
N LYS A 97 -11.67 -5.00 -13.61
CA LYS A 97 -11.84 -4.34 -14.91
C LYS A 97 -13.08 -3.47 -14.99
N SER A 98 -14.10 -3.77 -14.20
CA SER A 98 -15.34 -3.01 -14.16
C SER A 98 -15.26 -1.79 -13.26
N GLY A 99 -14.12 -1.53 -12.61
CA GLY A 99 -13.95 -0.40 -11.71
C GLY A 99 -14.50 -0.61 -10.32
N GLU A 100 -14.78 -1.87 -9.95
CA GLU A 100 -15.27 -2.20 -8.61
C GLU A 100 -14.11 -2.48 -7.67
N LEU A 101 -14.23 -2.02 -6.41
CA LEU A 101 -13.24 -2.30 -5.38
C LEU A 101 -13.22 -3.79 -5.04
N LYS A 102 -12.03 -4.35 -4.95
CA LYS A 102 -11.78 -5.73 -4.57
C LYS A 102 -10.81 -5.81 -3.42
N LEU A 103 -10.63 -7.00 -2.87
CA LEU A 103 -9.78 -7.20 -1.70
C LEU A 103 -8.33 -6.81 -1.99
N SER A 104 -7.79 -5.93 -1.16
CA SER A 104 -6.42 -5.41 -1.29
C SER A 104 -5.61 -5.56 0.00
N LYS A 105 -5.93 -6.57 0.81
CA LYS A 105 -5.19 -6.84 2.04
C LYS A 105 -3.71 -7.06 1.69
N PRO A 106 -2.78 -6.43 2.43
CA PRO A 106 -1.36 -6.61 2.14
C PRO A 106 -0.93 -8.07 2.36
N CYS A 107 -0.01 -8.54 1.53
CA CYS A 107 0.59 -9.86 1.75
C CYS A 107 1.44 -9.81 3.02
N THR A 108 1.71 -10.98 3.60
CA THR A 108 2.47 -11.05 4.85
C THR A 108 3.84 -10.37 4.77
N PRO A 109 4.66 -10.59 3.73
CA PRO A 109 5.93 -9.86 3.62
C PRO A 109 5.78 -8.35 3.56
N CYS A 110 4.81 -7.82 2.82
CA CYS A 110 4.57 -6.38 2.77
C CYS A 110 4.09 -5.85 4.12
N TYR A 111 3.21 -6.59 4.79
CA TYR A 111 2.74 -6.21 6.12
C TYR A 111 3.91 -6.10 7.09
N GLU A 112 4.77 -7.10 7.12
CA GLU A 112 5.93 -7.13 8.02
C GLU A 112 6.92 -6.01 7.69
N LEU A 113 7.23 -5.81 6.41
CA LEU A 113 8.15 -4.77 6.00
C LEU A 113 7.63 -3.38 6.35
N MET A 114 6.39 -3.08 6.00
CA MET A 114 5.83 -1.76 6.26
C MET A 114 5.68 -1.51 7.75
N SER A 115 5.33 -2.53 8.53
CA SER A 115 5.27 -2.42 10.00
C SER A 115 6.65 -2.05 10.56
N ALA A 116 7.70 -2.70 10.08
CA ALA A 116 9.07 -2.41 10.51
C ALA A 116 9.50 -0.99 10.13
N LEU A 117 8.96 -0.44 9.05
CA LEU A 117 9.29 0.89 8.58
C LEU A 117 8.48 2.00 9.24
N GLY A 118 7.46 1.65 10.02
CA GLY A 118 6.68 2.63 10.80
C GLY A 118 5.20 2.71 10.46
N CYS A 119 4.70 1.85 9.58
CA CYS A 119 3.27 1.80 9.31
C CYS A 119 2.53 1.29 10.55
N THR A 120 1.56 2.07 11.03
CA THR A 120 0.79 1.71 12.23
C THR A 120 -0.55 1.08 11.88
N CYS A 121 -1.06 1.31 10.70
CA CYS A 121 -2.33 0.75 10.27
C CYS A 121 -2.45 0.73 8.75
N PHE A 122 -2.98 -0.37 8.23
CA PHE A 122 -3.42 -0.48 6.84
C PHE A 122 -4.94 -0.31 6.79
N TYR A 123 -5.40 0.49 5.84
CA TYR A 123 -6.80 0.56 5.46
C TYR A 123 -6.89 -0.03 4.06
N TYR A 124 -7.60 -1.12 3.91
CA TYR A 124 -7.61 -1.83 2.62
C TYR A 124 -9.03 -2.07 2.12
N SER A 125 -9.18 -2.03 0.81
CA SER A 125 -10.47 -2.22 0.18
C SER A 125 -10.90 -3.69 0.22
N SER A 126 -12.22 -3.88 0.21
CA SER A 126 -12.87 -5.17 0.09
C SER A 126 -14.18 -4.98 -0.68
N ASP A 127 -14.90 -6.06 -0.91
CA ASP A 127 -16.20 -5.99 -1.59
C ASP A 127 -17.25 -5.22 -0.78
N VAL A 128 -17.03 -5.09 0.53
CA VAL A 128 -17.99 -4.42 1.43
C VAL A 128 -17.50 -3.07 1.95
N GLY A 129 -16.39 -2.57 1.43
CA GLY A 129 -15.82 -1.28 1.84
C GLY A 129 -14.39 -1.42 2.36
N PHE A 130 -13.96 -0.44 3.13
CA PHE A 130 -12.59 -0.43 3.66
C PHE A 130 -12.55 -1.07 5.04
N LEU A 131 -11.57 -1.94 5.23
CA LEU A 131 -11.29 -2.62 6.48
C LEU A 131 -9.97 -2.10 7.04
N GLN A 132 -9.78 -2.29 8.32
CA GLN A 132 -8.62 -1.79 9.05
C GLN A 132 -7.80 -2.96 9.58
N LEU A 133 -6.49 -2.90 9.35
CA LEU A 133 -5.56 -3.88 9.88
C LEU A 133 -4.45 -3.13 10.61
N LYS A 134 -4.47 -3.23 11.95
CA LYS A 134 -3.43 -2.61 12.77
C LYS A 134 -2.16 -3.43 12.68
N THR A 135 -1.03 -2.74 12.65
CA THR A 135 0.27 -3.40 12.61
C THR A 135 0.77 -3.67 14.02
N LEU A 136 1.76 -4.56 14.09
CA LEU A 136 2.47 -4.77 15.34
C LEU A 136 3.44 -3.58 15.51
N ASP A 137 3.28 -2.85 16.61
CA ASP A 137 4.20 -1.77 16.94
C ASP A 137 5.40 -2.34 17.66
N THR A 138 6.39 -2.76 16.89
CA THR A 138 7.61 -3.37 17.46
C THR A 138 8.42 -2.38 18.28
N ARG A 139 8.21 -1.07 18.08
CA ARG A 139 8.92 -0.05 18.84
C ARG A 139 8.35 0.10 20.24
N GLN A 140 7.08 -0.21 20.43
CA GLN A 140 6.40 -0.14 21.72
C GLN A 140 6.15 -1.52 22.31
N GLY A 141 6.45 -2.57 21.58
CA GLY A 141 6.15 -3.93 22.02
C GLY A 141 6.74 -4.28 23.37
N ALA A 142 7.94 -3.83 23.65
CA ALA A 142 8.62 -4.06 24.92
C ALA A 142 7.97 -3.31 26.09
N ASN A 143 7.12 -2.35 25.84
CA ASN A 143 6.48 -1.50 26.84
C ASN A 143 5.05 -1.90 27.16
N HIS A 144 4.56 -2.97 26.56
CA HIS A 144 3.18 -3.40 26.67
C HIS A 144 3.00 -4.59 27.60
N ASP A 145 3.64 -4.59 28.67
CA ASP A 145 3.54 -5.69 29.63
C ASP A 145 2.34 -5.56 30.55
#